data_3068e4d2e6f4c6d43f5dd2d21796f0fa
#
_entry.id   3068e4d2e6f4c6d43f5dd2d21796f0fa
#
_cell.length_a   1.000
_cell.length_b   1.000
_cell.length_c   1.000
_cell.angle_alpha   90.00
_cell.angle_beta   90.00
_cell.angle_gamma   90.00
#
_symmetry.space_group_name_H-M   'P 1'
#
loop_
_entity.id
_entity.type
_entity.pdbx_description
1 polymer ?
#
loop_
_entity_poly.entity_id
_entity_poly.type
_entity_poly.pdbx_seq_one_letter_code
_entity_poly.pdbx_strand_id
1 'polypeptide(L)'
;MNNDAKNNPKLERYLSTLESSLKPFPVSDRAEIITEIKSHILDALERDPNANLNSILAALGEPEIVANRYLLERGLKPTKPPISPIVKWVIIGFLGTLAIVMAFIIALITKFSPVVSVNEKNESVSLFGGAIQVDGKKNGFRIEGQSILNADDLKGSAGVAVEQTIDVKFANGNFEVRPAEGSNFVYECRGIAGKDLKSETVGTVLTFDVTASPGANCELQVPKIALLKIEGRSGNLELAAPSFNVEAVLESGNISFEADEKLSYKFDVKTENGRADSFTSSDSPEALSIKLNAKNGNIEN
;
A
#
# COMPACT_ATOMS: atom_id res chain seq x y z
N MET A 1 -13.88 -4.10 -72.51
CA MET A 1 -14.44 -5.03 -71.49
C MET A 1 -13.28 -5.66 -70.75
N ASN A 2 -13.15 -5.30 -69.48
CA ASN A 2 -12.00 -5.71 -68.65
C ASN A 2 -12.17 -7.16 -68.18
N ASN A 3 -11.61 -8.10 -68.95
CA ASN A 3 -11.63 -9.54 -68.60
C ASN A 3 -10.91 -9.83 -67.28
N ASP A 4 -10.05 -8.93 -66.83
CA ASP A 4 -9.30 -9.04 -65.56
C ASP A 4 -10.17 -8.87 -64.31
N ALA A 5 -11.30 -8.16 -64.42
CA ALA A 5 -12.19 -7.99 -63.29
C ALA A 5 -13.05 -9.26 -62.97
N LYS A 6 -13.40 -10.04 -64.01
CA LYS A 6 -14.19 -11.28 -63.89
C LYS A 6 -13.44 -12.40 -63.16
N ASN A 7 -12.10 -12.45 -63.29
CA ASN A 7 -11.27 -13.51 -62.70
C ASN A 7 -10.36 -12.97 -61.56
N ASN A 8 -10.78 -11.90 -60.92
CA ASN A 8 -10.01 -11.32 -59.81
C ASN A 8 -10.06 -12.20 -58.58
N PRO A 9 -8.95 -12.65 -58.00
CA PRO A 9 -8.93 -13.54 -56.84
C PRO A 9 -9.65 -12.98 -55.60
N LYS A 10 -9.71 -11.62 -55.48
CA LYS A 10 -10.44 -10.98 -54.39
C LYS A 10 -11.94 -11.08 -54.53
N LEU A 11 -12.44 -10.92 -55.74
CA LEU A 11 -13.88 -11.11 -56.05
C LEU A 11 -14.27 -12.56 -55.82
N GLU A 12 -13.49 -13.51 -56.30
CA GLU A 12 -13.77 -14.94 -56.10
C GLU A 12 -13.79 -15.30 -54.59
N ARG A 13 -12.86 -14.78 -53.83
CA ARG A 13 -12.83 -15.00 -52.38
C ARG A 13 -14.04 -14.39 -51.68
N TYR A 14 -14.43 -13.18 -52.04
CA TYR A 14 -15.62 -12.52 -51.52
C TYR A 14 -16.89 -13.35 -51.80
N LEU A 15 -17.09 -13.78 -53.06
CA LEU A 15 -18.24 -14.58 -53.47
C LEU A 15 -18.23 -15.95 -52.80
N SER A 16 -17.09 -16.63 -52.68
CA SER A 16 -16.97 -17.91 -51.95
C SER A 16 -17.33 -17.79 -50.47
N THR A 17 -16.90 -16.71 -49.81
CA THR A 17 -17.25 -16.44 -48.41
C THR A 17 -18.74 -16.14 -48.27
N LEU A 18 -19.30 -15.35 -49.19
CA LEU A 18 -20.73 -15.05 -49.26
C LEU A 18 -21.56 -16.34 -49.45
N GLU A 19 -21.19 -17.18 -50.39
CA GLU A 19 -21.84 -18.48 -50.65
C GLU A 19 -21.79 -19.38 -49.41
N SER A 20 -20.64 -19.44 -48.77
CA SER A 20 -20.49 -20.21 -47.53
C SER A 20 -21.40 -19.70 -46.39
N SER A 21 -21.62 -18.40 -46.32
CA SER A 21 -22.48 -17.77 -45.34
C SER A 21 -23.98 -17.93 -45.66
N LEU A 22 -24.31 -18.17 -46.92
CA LEU A 22 -25.68 -18.44 -47.39
C LEU A 22 -26.08 -19.94 -47.33
N LYS A 23 -25.30 -20.80 -46.68
CA LYS A 23 -25.60 -22.25 -46.54
C LYS A 23 -27.01 -22.59 -46.03
N PRO A 24 -27.68 -21.79 -45.18
CA PRO A 24 -29.04 -22.05 -44.78
C PRO A 24 -30.10 -21.97 -45.92
N PHE A 25 -29.75 -21.32 -47.05
CA PHE A 25 -30.60 -21.27 -48.22
C PHE A 25 -30.52 -22.54 -49.06
N PRO A 26 -31.61 -22.88 -49.82
CA PRO A 26 -31.56 -23.88 -50.89
C PRO A 26 -30.46 -23.54 -51.91
N VAL A 27 -29.92 -24.56 -52.60
CA VAL A 27 -28.84 -24.38 -53.58
C VAL A 27 -29.21 -23.42 -54.73
N SER A 28 -30.48 -23.50 -55.19
CA SER A 28 -31.04 -22.62 -56.24
C SER A 28 -30.98 -21.15 -55.82
N ASP A 29 -31.50 -20.85 -54.63
CA ASP A 29 -31.59 -19.48 -54.11
C ASP A 29 -30.18 -18.88 -53.86
N ARG A 30 -29.25 -19.70 -53.35
CA ARG A 30 -27.84 -19.29 -53.20
C ARG A 30 -27.21 -18.91 -54.54
N ALA A 31 -27.39 -19.73 -55.56
CA ALA A 31 -26.85 -19.47 -56.87
C ALA A 31 -27.40 -18.19 -57.50
N GLU A 32 -28.70 -17.92 -57.29
CA GLU A 32 -29.37 -16.70 -57.71
C GLU A 32 -28.77 -15.48 -57.03
N ILE A 33 -28.69 -15.46 -55.68
CA ILE A 33 -28.12 -14.37 -54.89
C ILE A 33 -26.65 -14.09 -55.30
N ILE A 34 -25.83 -15.14 -55.43
CA ILE A 34 -24.44 -14.98 -55.84
C ILE A 34 -24.31 -14.38 -57.25
N THR A 35 -25.19 -14.80 -58.16
CA THR A 35 -25.20 -14.28 -59.54
C THR A 35 -25.64 -12.84 -59.57
N GLU A 36 -26.66 -12.46 -58.79
CA GLU A 36 -27.12 -11.09 -58.62
C GLU A 36 -26.01 -10.18 -58.09
N ILE A 37 -25.39 -10.53 -56.94
CA ILE A 37 -24.31 -9.74 -56.33
C ILE A 37 -23.11 -9.62 -57.28
N LYS A 38 -22.72 -10.71 -57.96
CA LYS A 38 -21.64 -10.67 -58.94
C LYS A 38 -21.95 -9.72 -60.08
N SER A 39 -23.19 -9.73 -60.59
CA SER A 39 -23.66 -8.82 -61.66
C SER A 39 -23.58 -7.37 -61.19
N HIS A 40 -24.11 -7.06 -60.00
CA HIS A 40 -24.04 -5.70 -59.43
C HIS A 40 -22.60 -5.15 -59.26
N ILE A 41 -21.67 -6.02 -58.82
CA ILE A 41 -20.27 -5.64 -58.70
C ILE A 41 -19.64 -5.34 -60.07
N LEU A 42 -19.93 -6.17 -61.08
CA LEU A 42 -19.40 -5.97 -62.42
C LEU A 42 -20.01 -4.72 -63.09
N ASP A 43 -21.34 -4.51 -62.95
CA ASP A 43 -22.02 -3.31 -63.44
C ASP A 43 -21.49 -2.04 -62.78
N ALA A 44 -21.18 -2.06 -61.49
CA ALA A 44 -20.59 -0.93 -60.80
C ALA A 44 -19.17 -0.59 -61.32
N LEU A 45 -18.37 -1.61 -61.65
CA LEU A 45 -17.05 -1.44 -62.25
C LEU A 45 -17.13 -0.91 -63.69
N GLU A 46 -18.19 -1.23 -64.44
CA GLU A 46 -18.38 -0.75 -65.81
C GLU A 46 -18.88 0.70 -65.87
N ARG A 47 -19.70 1.11 -64.87
CA ARG A 47 -20.27 2.47 -64.83
C ARG A 47 -19.29 3.56 -64.40
N ASP A 48 -18.32 3.23 -63.56
CA ASP A 48 -17.31 4.19 -63.12
C ASP A 48 -15.89 3.70 -63.49
N PRO A 49 -15.28 4.29 -64.51
CA PRO A 49 -13.94 3.92 -64.95
C PRO A 49 -12.85 4.14 -63.91
N ASN A 50 -13.11 4.97 -62.89
CA ASN A 50 -12.20 5.25 -61.79
C ASN A 50 -12.47 4.37 -60.54
N ALA A 51 -13.56 3.64 -60.51
CA ALA A 51 -13.85 2.74 -59.38
C ALA A 51 -12.91 1.53 -59.40
N ASN A 52 -12.33 1.21 -58.26
CA ASN A 52 -11.58 0.01 -58.08
C ASN A 52 -12.42 -1.07 -57.32
N LEU A 53 -12.14 -2.32 -57.59
CA LEU A 53 -12.83 -3.44 -56.95
C LEU A 53 -12.85 -3.37 -55.44
N ASN A 54 -11.75 -2.88 -54.83
CA ASN A 54 -11.65 -2.79 -53.38
C ASN A 54 -12.65 -1.75 -52.80
N SER A 55 -12.87 -0.60 -53.49
CA SER A 55 -13.82 0.40 -53.01
C SER A 55 -15.28 -0.11 -53.15
N ILE A 56 -15.59 -0.87 -54.19
CA ILE A 56 -16.91 -1.46 -54.39
C ILE A 56 -17.19 -2.52 -53.34
N LEU A 57 -16.22 -3.43 -53.08
CA LEU A 57 -16.37 -4.45 -52.05
C LEU A 57 -16.46 -3.83 -50.62
N ALA A 58 -15.72 -2.78 -50.38
CA ALA A 58 -15.81 -2.04 -49.11
C ALA A 58 -17.19 -1.35 -48.93
N ALA A 59 -17.75 -0.79 -49.98
CA ALA A 59 -19.08 -0.20 -49.97
C ALA A 59 -20.20 -1.23 -49.79
N LEU A 60 -20.04 -2.45 -50.34
CA LEU A 60 -20.97 -3.55 -50.18
C LEU A 60 -20.97 -4.10 -48.75
N GLY A 61 -19.81 -4.03 -48.07
CA GLY A 61 -19.59 -4.55 -46.73
C GLY A 61 -19.04 -5.96 -46.70
N GLU A 62 -18.85 -6.49 -45.50
CA GLU A 62 -18.36 -7.88 -45.32
C GLU A 62 -19.36 -8.90 -45.83
N PRO A 63 -18.92 -9.98 -46.53
CA PRO A 63 -19.78 -10.96 -47.16
C PRO A 63 -20.71 -11.65 -46.15
N GLU A 64 -20.29 -11.86 -44.92
CA GLU A 64 -21.11 -12.43 -43.85
C GLU A 64 -22.25 -11.51 -43.44
N ILE A 65 -22.01 -10.18 -43.41
CA ILE A 65 -23.03 -9.17 -43.08
C ILE A 65 -24.06 -9.12 -44.21
N VAL A 66 -23.62 -9.16 -45.47
CA VAL A 66 -24.51 -9.19 -46.63
C VAL A 66 -25.35 -10.46 -46.61
N ALA A 67 -24.74 -11.64 -46.40
CA ALA A 67 -25.46 -12.91 -46.28
C ALA A 67 -26.53 -12.89 -45.17
N ASN A 68 -26.16 -12.33 -43.98
CA ASN A 68 -27.08 -12.28 -42.85
C ASN A 68 -28.29 -11.38 -43.13
N ARG A 69 -28.15 -10.32 -43.96
CA ARG A 69 -29.26 -9.48 -44.39
C ARG A 69 -30.28 -10.30 -45.20
N TYR A 70 -29.80 -11.03 -46.20
CA TYR A 70 -30.68 -11.94 -47.00
C TYR A 70 -31.34 -13.03 -46.16
N LEU A 71 -30.60 -13.61 -45.18
CA LEU A 71 -31.16 -14.60 -44.25
C LEU A 71 -32.29 -14.02 -43.42
N LEU A 72 -32.10 -12.81 -42.88
CA LEU A 72 -33.12 -12.13 -42.07
C LEU A 72 -34.36 -11.78 -42.88
N GLU A 73 -34.22 -11.33 -44.15
CA GLU A 73 -35.35 -11.00 -45.04
C GLU A 73 -36.23 -12.22 -45.31
N ARG A 74 -35.66 -13.43 -45.31
CA ARG A 74 -36.39 -14.70 -45.49
C ARG A 74 -36.77 -15.38 -44.19
N GLY A 75 -36.57 -14.70 -43.01
CA GLY A 75 -36.92 -15.24 -41.70
C GLY A 75 -35.98 -16.36 -41.21
N LEU A 76 -34.81 -16.54 -41.84
CA LEU A 76 -33.83 -17.54 -41.46
C LEU A 76 -32.89 -16.96 -40.38
N LYS A 77 -32.32 -17.85 -39.54
CA LYS A 77 -31.39 -17.41 -38.48
C LYS A 77 -30.04 -16.97 -39.06
N PRO A 78 -29.53 -15.80 -38.69
CA PRO A 78 -28.20 -15.35 -39.11
C PRO A 78 -27.09 -16.35 -38.75
N THR A 79 -26.17 -16.56 -39.66
CA THR A 79 -24.95 -17.32 -39.36
C THR A 79 -23.99 -16.48 -38.55
N LYS A 80 -23.43 -17.02 -37.46
CA LYS A 80 -22.41 -16.32 -36.71
C LYS A 80 -21.13 -16.22 -37.58
N PRO A 81 -20.51 -15.03 -37.68
CA PRO A 81 -19.24 -14.91 -38.39
C PRO A 81 -18.21 -15.87 -37.78
N PRO A 82 -17.38 -16.52 -38.60
CA PRO A 82 -16.33 -17.41 -38.12
C PRO A 82 -15.36 -16.60 -37.25
N ILE A 83 -15.18 -17.02 -36.00
CA ILE A 83 -14.20 -16.39 -35.11
C ILE A 83 -12.82 -16.51 -35.75
N SER A 84 -12.13 -15.38 -35.97
CA SER A 84 -10.84 -15.41 -36.61
C SER A 84 -9.86 -16.31 -35.82
N PRO A 85 -8.97 -17.04 -36.50
CA PRO A 85 -8.03 -17.92 -35.79
C PRO A 85 -7.19 -17.17 -34.77
N ILE A 86 -6.89 -15.90 -35.01
CA ILE A 86 -6.17 -15.03 -34.06
C ILE A 86 -6.96 -14.86 -32.76
N VAL A 87 -8.27 -14.57 -32.85
CA VAL A 87 -9.13 -14.40 -31.68
C VAL A 87 -9.22 -15.71 -30.88
N LYS A 88 -9.28 -16.87 -31.55
CA LYS A 88 -9.23 -18.17 -30.87
C LYS A 88 -7.96 -18.36 -30.06
N TRP A 89 -6.82 -18.06 -30.66
CA TRP A 89 -5.51 -18.17 -29.99
C TRP A 89 -5.35 -17.19 -28.83
N VAL A 90 -5.88 -15.96 -28.96
CA VAL A 90 -5.92 -14.97 -27.87
C VAL A 90 -6.76 -15.46 -26.72
N ILE A 91 -7.94 -16.04 -26.99
CA ILE A 91 -8.81 -16.58 -25.93
C ILE A 91 -8.15 -17.77 -25.22
N ILE A 92 -7.54 -18.69 -25.98
CA ILE A 92 -6.83 -19.85 -25.41
C ILE A 92 -5.65 -19.39 -24.57
N GLY A 93 -4.86 -18.44 -25.07
CA GLY A 93 -3.74 -17.85 -24.34
C GLY A 93 -4.19 -17.18 -23.03
N PHE A 94 -5.24 -16.39 -23.07
CA PHE A 94 -5.80 -15.73 -21.89
C PHE A 94 -6.32 -16.73 -20.86
N LEU A 95 -7.07 -17.77 -21.28
CA LEU A 95 -7.55 -18.82 -20.38
C LEU A 95 -6.38 -19.62 -19.79
N GLY A 96 -5.35 -19.90 -20.59
CA GLY A 96 -4.15 -20.58 -20.12
C GLY A 96 -3.37 -19.78 -19.05
N THR A 97 -3.17 -18.49 -19.28
CA THR A 97 -2.53 -17.62 -18.27
C THR A 97 -3.36 -17.50 -17.01
N LEU A 98 -4.68 -17.39 -17.13
CA LEU A 98 -5.57 -17.33 -15.96
C LEU A 98 -5.50 -18.63 -15.13
N ALA A 99 -5.45 -19.79 -15.79
CA ALA A 99 -5.31 -21.08 -15.11
C ALA A 99 -3.98 -21.20 -14.37
N ILE A 100 -2.86 -20.74 -14.95
CA ILE A 100 -1.55 -20.72 -14.32
C ILE A 100 -1.55 -19.80 -13.11
N VAL A 101 -2.11 -18.60 -13.21
CA VAL A 101 -2.23 -17.65 -12.10
C VAL A 101 -3.07 -18.24 -10.96
N MET A 102 -4.20 -18.87 -11.28
CA MET A 102 -5.04 -19.54 -10.27
C MET A 102 -4.31 -20.68 -9.58
N ALA A 103 -3.58 -21.52 -10.33
CA ALA A 103 -2.78 -22.61 -9.76
C ALA A 103 -1.68 -22.06 -8.83
N PHE A 104 -1.04 -20.96 -9.21
CA PHE A 104 -0.04 -20.28 -8.39
C PHE A 104 -0.64 -19.70 -7.10
N ILE A 105 -1.80 -19.07 -7.16
CA ILE A 105 -2.54 -18.57 -5.99
C ILE A 105 -2.91 -19.72 -5.06
N ILE A 106 -3.43 -20.83 -5.59
CA ILE A 106 -3.77 -22.00 -4.79
C ILE A 106 -2.51 -22.58 -4.11
N ALA A 107 -1.40 -22.68 -4.83
CA ALA A 107 -0.13 -23.14 -4.27
C ALA A 107 0.40 -22.22 -3.15
N LEU A 108 0.24 -20.90 -3.31
CA LEU A 108 0.56 -19.93 -2.26
C LEU A 108 -0.35 -20.11 -1.04
N ILE A 109 -1.67 -20.22 -1.25
CA ILE A 109 -2.63 -20.40 -0.15
C ILE A 109 -2.32 -21.73 0.59
N THR A 110 -2.08 -22.83 -0.10
CA THR A 110 -1.79 -24.13 0.54
C THR A 110 -0.47 -24.12 1.28
N LYS A 111 0.55 -23.43 0.76
CA LYS A 111 1.87 -23.33 1.41
C LYS A 111 1.86 -22.39 2.63
N PHE A 112 1.07 -21.32 2.58
CA PHE A 112 1.02 -20.28 3.62
C PHE A 112 -0.29 -20.29 4.43
N SER A 113 -1.07 -21.36 4.35
CA SER A 113 -2.27 -21.54 5.17
C SER A 113 -1.90 -22.12 6.56
N PRO A 114 -2.49 -21.61 7.64
CA PRO A 114 -3.46 -20.52 7.68
C PRO A 114 -2.81 -19.16 7.41
N VAL A 115 -3.46 -18.32 6.59
CA VAL A 115 -2.95 -16.96 6.27
C VAL A 115 -2.83 -16.11 7.54
N VAL A 116 -3.74 -16.32 8.47
CA VAL A 116 -3.71 -15.71 9.81
C VAL A 116 -4.05 -16.79 10.81
N SER A 117 -3.21 -16.99 11.83
CA SER A 117 -3.55 -17.78 12.99
C SER A 117 -3.30 -16.99 14.27
N VAL A 118 -4.30 -16.99 15.14
CA VAL A 118 -4.24 -16.34 16.45
C VAL A 118 -4.15 -17.43 17.51
N ASN A 119 -3.13 -17.37 18.35
CA ASN A 119 -2.97 -18.24 19.48
C ASN A 119 -3.26 -17.47 20.78
N GLU A 120 -4.48 -17.59 21.28
CA GLU A 120 -4.95 -16.87 22.48
C GLU A 120 -4.13 -17.21 23.73
N LYS A 121 -3.61 -18.44 23.85
CA LYS A 121 -2.83 -18.86 25.04
C LYS A 121 -1.48 -18.14 25.12
N ASN A 122 -0.88 -17.87 23.97
CA ASN A 122 0.44 -17.22 23.87
C ASN A 122 0.34 -15.76 23.44
N GLU A 123 -0.89 -15.24 23.23
CA GLU A 123 -1.11 -13.89 22.70
C GLU A 123 -0.29 -13.62 21.43
N SER A 124 -0.16 -14.63 20.57
CA SER A 124 0.63 -14.52 19.35
C SER A 124 -0.23 -14.61 18.10
N VAL A 125 0.11 -13.79 17.11
CA VAL A 125 -0.49 -13.80 15.79
C VAL A 125 0.55 -14.24 14.78
N SER A 126 0.27 -15.27 14.01
CA SER A 126 1.13 -15.65 12.90
C SER A 126 0.43 -15.46 11.57
N LEU A 127 1.17 -14.91 10.60
CA LEU A 127 0.71 -14.61 9.25
C LEU A 127 1.46 -15.51 8.26
N PHE A 128 0.79 -15.86 7.17
CA PHE A 128 1.34 -16.63 6.06
C PHE A 128 1.99 -17.94 6.50
N GLY A 129 1.27 -18.75 7.31
CA GLY A 129 1.76 -20.05 7.77
C GLY A 129 2.95 -19.98 8.73
N GLY A 130 3.13 -18.84 9.42
CA GLY A 130 4.24 -18.62 10.35
C GLY A 130 5.45 -17.90 9.76
N ALA A 131 5.40 -17.50 8.48
CA ALA A 131 6.46 -16.69 7.87
C ALA A 131 6.65 -15.35 8.60
N ILE A 132 5.56 -14.80 9.15
CA ILE A 132 5.58 -13.64 10.03
C ILE A 132 4.88 -14.01 11.32
N GLN A 133 5.53 -13.87 12.44
CA GLN A 133 4.97 -14.12 13.76
C GLN A 133 5.15 -12.91 14.67
N VAL A 134 4.04 -12.43 15.24
CA VAL A 134 4.01 -11.38 16.26
C VAL A 134 3.68 -12.03 17.58
N ASP A 135 4.54 -11.91 18.57
CA ASP A 135 4.35 -12.46 19.92
C ASP A 135 3.99 -11.32 20.87
N GLY A 136 2.73 -11.27 21.30
CA GLY A 136 2.21 -10.21 22.17
C GLY A 136 2.81 -10.24 23.58
N LYS A 137 3.17 -11.41 24.11
CA LYS A 137 3.80 -11.52 25.44
C LYS A 137 5.25 -11.12 25.46
N LYS A 138 5.97 -11.37 24.35
CA LYS A 138 7.41 -11.09 24.25
C LYS A 138 7.73 -9.88 23.38
N ASN A 139 6.71 -9.15 22.88
CA ASN A 139 6.87 -8.05 21.92
C ASN A 139 7.86 -8.40 20.79
N GLY A 140 7.83 -9.65 20.36
CA GLY A 140 8.74 -10.21 19.37
C GLY A 140 8.11 -10.23 17.98
N PHE A 141 8.88 -9.83 16.99
CA PHE A 141 8.52 -9.94 15.57
C PHE A 141 9.50 -10.85 14.88
N ARG A 142 9.02 -11.90 14.19
CA ARG A 142 9.84 -12.86 13.47
C ARG A 142 9.44 -12.92 12.01
N ILE A 143 10.42 -12.94 11.11
CA ILE A 143 10.24 -13.26 9.70
C ILE A 143 11.05 -14.51 9.38
N GLU A 144 10.41 -15.50 8.73
CA GLU A 144 11.04 -16.75 8.28
C GLU A 144 11.86 -17.48 9.38
N GLY A 145 11.37 -17.45 10.62
CA GLY A 145 12.05 -18.10 11.76
C GLY A 145 13.23 -17.33 12.33
N GLN A 146 13.66 -16.23 11.73
CA GLN A 146 14.64 -15.33 12.31
C GLN A 146 13.94 -14.30 13.20
N SER A 147 14.37 -14.21 14.45
CA SER A 147 13.93 -13.15 15.36
C SER A 147 14.57 -11.85 14.93
N ILE A 148 13.77 -10.96 14.34
CA ILE A 148 14.24 -9.61 13.94
C ILE A 148 14.21 -8.67 15.12
N LEU A 149 13.34 -8.95 16.09
CA LEU A 149 13.27 -8.25 17.37
C LEU A 149 13.20 -9.30 18.48
N ASN A 150 14.32 -9.59 19.11
CA ASN A 150 14.30 -10.08 20.48
C ASN A 150 14.17 -8.83 21.35
N ALA A 151 12.95 -8.36 21.52
CA ALA A 151 12.66 -7.35 22.50
C ALA A 151 12.60 -8.05 23.85
N ASP A 152 13.73 -8.31 24.44
CA ASP A 152 13.80 -8.49 25.89
C ASP A 152 13.39 -7.13 26.48
N ASP A 153 12.54 -7.15 27.53
CA ASP A 153 12.26 -5.96 28.30
C ASP A 153 13.60 -5.49 28.90
N LEU A 154 14.10 -4.36 28.39
CA LEU A 154 15.34 -3.78 28.90
C LEU A 154 15.01 -2.88 30.08
N LYS A 155 15.38 -3.34 31.28
CA LYS A 155 15.18 -2.61 32.51
C LYS A 155 16.51 -2.26 33.14
N GLY A 156 16.60 -1.05 33.69
CA GLY A 156 17.78 -0.64 34.40
C GLY A 156 17.57 0.60 35.24
N SER A 157 18.59 0.95 36.00
CA SER A 157 18.58 2.17 36.80
C SER A 157 19.99 2.78 36.90
N ALA A 158 20.03 4.10 37.05
CA ALA A 158 21.25 4.86 37.31
C ALA A 158 21.01 5.86 38.43
N GLY A 159 21.92 5.97 39.36
CA GLY A 159 21.90 7.01 40.41
C GLY A 159 22.15 8.37 39.79
N VAL A 160 21.34 9.38 40.16
CA VAL A 160 21.42 10.73 39.60
C VAL A 160 21.39 11.76 40.74
N ALA A 161 22.22 12.78 40.65
CA ALA A 161 22.20 13.92 41.57
C ALA A 161 21.24 15.02 41.09
N VAL A 162 20.77 15.86 41.99
CA VAL A 162 19.80 16.92 41.71
C VAL A 162 20.29 17.93 40.70
N GLU A 163 21.60 18.19 40.66
CA GLU A 163 22.24 19.14 39.74
C GLU A 163 22.51 18.56 38.35
N GLN A 164 22.22 17.28 38.14
CA GLN A 164 22.49 16.63 36.87
C GLN A 164 21.39 16.91 35.83
N THR A 165 21.82 16.79 34.59
CA THR A 165 20.94 16.73 33.39
C THR A 165 20.85 15.30 32.93
N ILE A 166 19.64 14.84 32.59
CA ILE A 166 19.44 13.60 31.86
C ILE A 166 19.17 13.97 30.41
N ASP A 167 19.95 13.42 29.47
CA ASP A 167 19.85 13.64 28.03
C ASP A 167 19.37 12.34 27.35
N VAL A 168 18.09 12.32 26.96
CA VAL A 168 17.43 11.17 26.33
C VAL A 168 17.40 11.36 24.83
N LYS A 169 17.88 10.37 24.06
CA LYS A 169 17.89 10.39 22.60
C LYS A 169 17.27 9.13 22.01
N PHE A 170 16.36 9.31 21.06
CA PHE A 170 15.76 8.21 20.36
C PHE A 170 15.48 8.51 18.87
N ALA A 171 15.50 7.48 18.03
CA ALA A 171 15.14 7.62 16.63
C ALA A 171 13.63 7.45 16.40
N ASN A 172 13.06 6.37 16.92
CA ASN A 172 11.63 6.07 16.75
C ASN A 172 11.10 5.44 18.03
N GLY A 173 9.84 5.75 18.39
CA GLY A 173 9.16 5.07 19.49
C GLY A 173 8.26 5.96 20.31
N ASN A 174 7.73 5.40 21.40
CA ASN A 174 6.87 6.11 22.33
C ASN A 174 7.55 6.14 23.69
N PHE A 175 7.59 7.32 24.27
CA PHE A 175 8.25 7.56 25.56
C PHE A 175 7.26 8.17 26.52
N GLU A 176 7.15 7.56 27.68
CA GLU A 176 6.38 8.07 28.81
C GLU A 176 7.35 8.45 29.91
N VAL A 177 7.25 9.68 30.39
CA VAL A 177 8.08 10.21 31.47
C VAL A 177 7.25 10.52 32.68
N ARG A 178 7.61 9.95 33.82
CA ARG A 178 6.97 10.17 35.10
C ARG A 178 8.00 10.60 36.16
N PRO A 179 7.60 11.39 37.14
CA PRO A 179 8.48 11.67 38.27
C PRO A 179 8.71 10.39 39.10
N ALA A 180 9.95 10.20 39.55
CA ALA A 180 10.31 9.09 40.43
C ALA A 180 10.45 9.54 41.90
N GLU A 181 10.11 8.65 42.80
CA GLU A 181 10.47 8.81 44.22
C GLU A 181 11.92 8.33 44.42
N GLY A 182 12.75 9.17 45.04
CA GLY A 182 14.15 8.85 45.32
C GLY A 182 15.16 9.51 44.36
N SER A 183 16.36 8.93 44.23
CA SER A 183 17.47 9.51 43.46
C SER A 183 17.91 8.70 42.25
N ASN A 184 17.13 7.71 41.84
CA ASN A 184 17.47 6.86 40.71
C ASN A 184 16.62 7.21 39.51
N PHE A 185 17.26 7.41 38.35
CA PHE A 185 16.66 7.31 37.06
C PHE A 185 16.42 5.85 36.77
N VAL A 186 15.17 5.47 36.52
CA VAL A 186 14.76 4.08 36.20
C VAL A 186 14.16 4.08 34.81
N TYR A 187 14.49 3.06 34.04
CA TYR A 187 13.89 2.87 32.71
C TYR A 187 13.42 1.45 32.51
N GLU A 188 12.29 1.31 31.84
CA GLU A 188 11.74 0.07 31.33
C GLU A 188 11.42 0.27 29.85
N CYS A 189 12.14 -0.41 28.98
CA CYS A 189 12.02 -0.25 27.53
C CYS A 189 11.71 -1.56 26.85
N ARG A 190 10.81 -1.51 25.88
CA ARG A 190 10.44 -2.63 25.01
C ARG A 190 10.86 -2.32 23.59
N GLY A 191 11.26 -3.34 22.84
CA GLY A 191 11.70 -3.17 21.45
C GLY A 191 13.17 -2.75 21.31
N ILE A 192 13.97 -2.82 22.36
CA ILE A 192 15.38 -2.45 22.38
C ILE A 192 16.25 -3.66 22.67
N ALA A 193 17.24 -3.94 21.83
CA ALA A 193 18.31 -4.86 22.18
C ALA A 193 19.32 -4.17 23.10
N GLY A 194 19.81 -4.84 24.13
CA GLY A 194 20.74 -4.23 25.10
C GLY A 194 21.99 -3.60 24.47
N LYS A 195 22.45 -4.11 23.33
CA LYS A 195 23.55 -3.52 22.54
C LYS A 195 23.24 -2.16 21.90
N ASP A 196 21.94 -1.82 21.75
CA ASP A 196 21.47 -0.61 21.10
C ASP A 196 21.23 0.52 22.11
N LEU A 197 21.34 0.23 23.42
CA LEU A 197 21.34 1.22 24.48
C LEU A 197 22.78 1.67 24.77
N LYS A 198 23.00 2.98 24.73
CA LYS A 198 24.17 3.63 25.29
C LYS A 198 23.75 4.45 26.50
N SER A 199 24.24 4.09 27.66
CA SER A 199 24.02 4.84 28.91
C SER A 199 25.35 5.14 29.55
N GLU A 200 25.70 6.41 29.61
CA GLU A 200 26.98 6.88 30.22
C GLU A 200 26.77 8.21 30.92
N THR A 201 27.58 8.43 31.96
CA THR A 201 27.61 9.69 32.70
C THR A 201 28.92 10.38 32.42
N VAL A 202 28.86 11.60 31.86
CA VAL A 202 30.03 12.46 31.66
C VAL A 202 29.81 13.78 32.39
N GLY A 203 30.59 14.02 33.45
CA GLY A 203 30.41 15.20 34.30
C GLY A 203 29.04 15.21 34.97
N THR A 204 28.24 16.23 34.69
CA THR A 204 26.86 16.38 35.19
C THR A 204 25.77 15.91 34.23
N VAL A 205 26.13 15.23 33.16
CA VAL A 205 25.16 14.76 32.16
C VAL A 205 25.12 13.24 32.13
N LEU A 206 23.95 12.67 32.41
CA LEU A 206 23.63 11.26 32.12
C LEU A 206 22.98 11.17 30.75
N THR A 207 23.65 10.54 29.81
CA THR A 207 23.12 10.27 28.46
C THR A 207 22.43 8.93 28.45
N PHE A 208 21.20 8.89 27.91
CA PHE A 208 20.42 7.69 27.61
C PHE A 208 20.08 7.71 26.11
N ASP A 209 20.88 7.00 25.31
CA ASP A 209 20.79 7.03 23.87
C ASP A 209 20.36 5.66 23.31
N VAL A 210 19.19 5.63 22.69
CA VAL A 210 18.60 4.46 22.02
C VAL A 210 18.34 4.71 20.52
N THR A 211 19.08 5.67 19.94
CA THR A 211 18.93 6.03 18.51
C THR A 211 19.30 4.89 17.56
N ALA A 212 20.10 3.91 18.01
CA ALA A 212 20.46 2.72 17.25
C ALA A 212 19.32 1.70 17.15
N SER A 213 18.30 1.79 18.03
CA SER A 213 17.14 0.92 17.99
C SER A 213 16.17 1.31 16.87
N PRO A 214 15.62 0.35 16.10
CA PRO A 214 14.62 0.63 15.08
C PRO A 214 13.29 1.13 15.63
N GLY A 215 13.02 0.89 16.92
CA GLY A 215 11.85 1.37 17.65
C GLY A 215 11.96 1.07 19.12
N ALA A 216 11.60 2.03 19.97
CA ALA A 216 11.71 1.94 21.41
C ALA A 216 10.42 2.41 22.08
N ASN A 217 9.83 1.59 22.94
CA ASN A 217 8.74 2.03 23.80
C ASN A 217 9.24 2.00 25.25
N CYS A 218 9.43 3.18 25.81
CA CYS A 218 10.08 3.32 27.11
C CYS A 218 9.20 4.07 28.12
N GLU A 219 9.14 3.52 29.32
CA GLU A 219 8.69 4.23 30.52
C GLU A 219 9.94 4.68 31.29
N LEU A 220 10.04 5.98 31.52
CA LEU A 220 11.17 6.62 32.20
C LEU A 220 10.68 7.24 33.52
N GLN A 221 11.21 6.76 34.64
CA GLN A 221 10.97 7.34 35.93
C GLN A 221 12.15 8.23 36.31
N VAL A 222 11.91 9.53 36.35
CA VAL A 222 12.95 10.55 36.47
C VAL A 222 12.88 11.17 37.85
N PRO A 223 13.98 11.09 38.63
CA PRO A 223 14.04 11.70 39.93
C PRO A 223 14.13 13.24 39.80
N LYS A 224 14.15 13.94 40.94
CA LYS A 224 14.37 15.39 40.96
C LYS A 224 15.78 15.69 40.42
N ILE A 225 15.85 16.41 39.29
CA ILE A 225 17.07 16.79 38.58
C ILE A 225 17.02 18.25 38.13
N ALA A 226 18.14 18.79 37.66
CA ALA A 226 18.21 20.14 37.12
C ALA A 226 17.46 20.29 35.79
N LEU A 227 17.64 19.33 34.86
CA LEU A 227 17.02 19.38 33.54
C LEU A 227 16.88 17.98 32.95
N LEU A 228 15.69 17.71 32.39
CA LEU A 228 15.47 16.61 31.48
C LEU A 228 15.48 17.13 30.03
N LYS A 229 16.41 16.67 29.24
CA LYS A 229 16.50 16.98 27.82
C LYS A 229 16.08 15.75 27.01
N ILE A 230 15.17 15.92 26.02
CA ILE A 230 14.68 14.83 25.17
C ILE A 230 14.80 15.25 23.72
N GLU A 231 15.45 14.43 22.91
CA GLU A 231 15.58 14.61 21.47
C GLU A 231 15.07 13.35 20.76
N GLY A 232 13.96 13.46 20.03
CA GLY A 232 13.34 12.37 19.26
C GLY A 232 13.17 12.71 17.79
N ARG A 233 13.40 11.72 16.90
CA ARG A 233 13.14 11.91 15.50
C ARG A 233 11.67 11.63 15.17
N SER A 234 11.13 10.51 15.62
CA SER A 234 9.74 10.14 15.31
C SER A 234 9.09 9.35 16.45
N GLY A 235 7.86 9.70 16.82
CA GLY A 235 7.12 9.00 17.86
C GLY A 235 6.29 9.92 18.72
N ASN A 236 5.84 9.41 19.87
CA ASN A 236 5.07 10.19 20.82
C ASN A 236 5.80 10.30 22.16
N LEU A 237 5.68 11.44 22.77
CA LEU A 237 6.24 11.72 24.09
C LEU A 237 5.11 12.13 25.03
N GLU A 238 4.97 11.42 26.12
CA GLU A 238 4.05 11.75 27.21
C GLU A 238 4.84 12.20 28.43
N LEU A 239 4.53 13.38 28.93
CA LEU A 239 5.17 13.99 30.09
C LEU A 239 4.12 14.09 31.21
N ALA A 240 4.11 13.13 32.11
CA ALA A 240 3.14 13.06 33.20
C ALA A 240 3.69 13.79 34.42
N ALA A 241 3.13 14.95 34.70
CA ALA A 241 3.35 15.75 35.91
C ALA A 241 4.83 15.94 36.32
N PRO A 242 5.72 16.41 35.41
CA PRO A 242 7.14 16.50 35.72
C PRO A 242 7.43 17.48 36.85
N SER A 243 8.30 17.08 37.82
CA SER A 243 8.73 17.88 38.94
C SER A 243 10.14 18.52 38.77
N PHE A 244 10.57 18.66 37.52
CA PHE A 244 11.85 19.16 37.06
C PHE A 244 11.70 19.95 35.75
N ASN A 245 12.74 20.73 35.40
CA ASN A 245 12.73 21.43 34.11
C ASN A 245 12.80 20.44 32.95
N VAL A 246 12.09 20.74 31.85
CA VAL A 246 12.05 19.91 30.65
C VAL A 246 12.36 20.72 29.40
N GLU A 247 13.16 20.13 28.51
CA GLU A 247 13.40 20.60 27.15
C GLU A 247 13.23 19.42 26.20
N ALA A 248 12.09 19.39 25.46
CA ALA A 248 11.75 18.30 24.56
C ALA A 248 11.65 18.80 23.13
N VAL A 249 12.30 18.08 22.21
CA VAL A 249 12.30 18.36 20.77
C VAL A 249 11.97 17.08 20.02
N LEU A 250 10.89 17.10 19.22
CA LEU A 250 10.52 16.05 18.29
C LEU A 250 10.56 16.57 16.85
N GLU A 251 11.20 15.82 15.94
CA GLU A 251 11.10 16.12 14.51
C GLU A 251 9.73 15.75 13.95
N SER A 252 9.14 14.63 14.42
CA SER A 252 7.84 14.13 13.95
C SER A 252 7.12 13.39 15.06
N GLY A 253 5.85 13.72 15.31
CA GLY A 253 5.03 13.06 16.33
C GLY A 253 4.44 14.02 17.35
N ASN A 254 3.75 13.50 18.34
CA ASN A 254 3.00 14.32 19.28
C ASN A 254 3.68 14.37 20.65
N ILE A 255 3.52 15.49 21.33
CA ILE A 255 3.92 15.67 22.73
C ILE A 255 2.64 15.89 23.53
N SER A 256 2.42 15.07 24.54
CA SER A 256 1.34 15.23 25.52
C SER A 256 1.96 15.63 26.85
N PHE A 257 1.37 16.63 27.51
CA PHE A 257 1.86 17.14 28.80
C PHE A 257 0.71 17.16 29.80
N GLU A 258 0.87 16.47 30.89
CA GLU A 258 -0.05 16.50 32.02
C GLU A 258 0.56 17.32 33.16
N ALA A 259 -0.15 18.34 33.64
CA ALA A 259 0.33 19.23 34.70
C ALA A 259 0.00 18.65 36.10
N ASP A 260 0.93 18.80 37.07
CA ASP A 260 0.58 18.65 38.50
C ASP A 260 -0.04 19.96 38.98
N GLU A 261 -1.25 19.93 39.50
CA GLU A 261 -1.96 21.11 40.04
C GLU A 261 -1.22 21.82 41.19
N LYS A 262 -0.29 21.13 41.85
CA LYS A 262 0.50 21.66 42.96
C LYS A 262 1.76 22.38 42.52
N LEU A 263 2.16 22.25 41.27
CA LEU A 263 3.34 22.80 40.70
C LEU A 263 3.05 24.01 39.80
N SER A 264 3.97 24.92 39.71
CA SER A 264 3.89 26.04 38.77
C SER A 264 4.81 25.80 37.58
N TYR A 265 4.30 26.04 36.38
CA TYR A 265 5.04 25.81 35.15
C TYR A 265 5.11 27.09 34.32
N LYS A 266 6.27 27.28 33.67
CA LYS A 266 6.48 28.32 32.66
C LYS A 266 6.74 27.65 31.31
N PHE A 267 5.81 27.84 30.38
CA PHE A 267 5.82 27.15 29.10
C PHE A 267 6.45 27.99 27.97
N ASP A 268 7.26 27.36 27.13
CA ASP A 268 7.68 27.82 25.81
C ASP A 268 7.36 26.68 24.83
N VAL A 269 6.22 26.81 24.13
CA VAL A 269 5.66 25.75 23.28
C VAL A 269 5.66 26.21 21.84
N LYS A 270 6.24 25.38 20.93
CA LYS A 270 6.38 25.68 19.52
C LYS A 270 6.06 24.46 18.66
N THR A 271 5.36 24.70 17.55
CA THR A 271 5.21 23.72 16.47
C THR A 271 5.36 24.43 15.12
N GLU A 272 5.98 23.75 14.14
CA GLU A 272 6.12 24.29 12.79
C GLU A 272 4.95 23.83 11.90
N ASN A 273 4.65 22.53 11.94
CA ASN A 273 3.57 21.90 11.17
C ASN A 273 2.70 21.07 12.11
N GLY A 274 1.71 21.69 12.71
CA GLY A 274 0.81 21.05 13.67
C GLY A 274 0.02 22.04 14.49
N ARG A 275 -0.56 21.56 15.56
CA ARG A 275 -1.35 22.34 16.49
C ARG A 275 -0.77 22.25 17.89
N ALA A 276 -0.72 23.36 18.60
CA ALA A 276 -0.43 23.39 20.03
C ALA A 276 -1.68 23.86 20.78
N ASP A 277 -2.00 23.17 21.87
CA ASP A 277 -3.04 23.61 22.79
C ASP A 277 -2.57 24.85 23.60
N SER A 278 -3.50 25.46 24.32
CA SER A 278 -3.19 26.62 25.15
C SER A 278 -2.61 26.16 26.48
N PHE A 279 -1.43 26.64 26.83
CA PHE A 279 -0.76 26.37 28.09
C PHE A 279 -0.75 27.64 28.96
N THR A 280 -1.18 27.50 30.21
CA THR A 280 -1.17 28.62 31.17
C THR A 280 0.16 28.68 31.88
N SER A 281 0.95 29.71 31.58
CA SER A 281 2.25 29.94 32.25
C SER A 281 2.10 30.70 33.57
N SER A 282 2.89 30.32 34.54
CA SER A 282 3.03 31.02 35.81
C SER A 282 4.21 31.99 35.74
N ASP A 283 4.07 33.18 36.36
CA ASP A 283 5.14 34.16 36.52
C ASP A 283 5.94 33.95 37.81
N SER A 284 5.65 32.87 38.55
CA SER A 284 6.40 32.56 39.79
C SER A 284 7.88 32.33 39.49
N PRO A 285 8.80 32.88 40.31
CA PRO A 285 10.24 32.61 40.15
C PRO A 285 10.62 31.14 40.40
N GLU A 286 9.75 30.37 41.05
CA GLU A 286 9.94 28.94 41.32
C GLU A 286 9.28 28.04 40.24
N ALA A 287 8.67 28.66 39.22
CA ALA A 287 8.03 27.90 38.16
C ALA A 287 9.03 27.07 37.35
N LEU A 288 8.70 25.81 37.14
CA LEU A 288 9.51 24.90 36.34
C LEU A 288 9.44 25.29 34.86
N SER A 289 10.59 25.35 34.22
CA SER A 289 10.69 25.69 32.80
C SER A 289 10.37 24.48 31.92
N ILE A 290 9.34 24.59 31.11
CA ILE A 290 8.89 23.55 30.19
C ILE A 290 8.98 24.08 28.77
N LYS A 291 9.95 23.57 28.00
CA LYS A 291 10.15 23.91 26.60
C LYS A 291 9.76 22.70 25.73
N LEU A 292 8.72 22.84 24.91
CA LEU A 292 8.23 21.79 24.04
C LEU A 292 8.29 22.26 22.59
N ASN A 293 8.93 21.49 21.75
CA ASN A 293 9.03 21.77 20.32
C ASN A 293 8.71 20.51 19.49
N ALA A 294 7.62 20.55 18.72
CA ALA A 294 7.27 19.51 17.76
C ALA A 294 7.34 20.11 16.36
N LYS A 295 8.30 19.69 15.54
CA LYS A 295 8.43 20.24 14.18
C LYS A 295 7.26 19.83 13.30
N ASN A 296 6.88 18.53 13.31
CA ASN A 296 5.73 18.00 12.59
C ASN A 296 4.87 17.17 13.54
N GLY A 297 3.84 17.79 14.13
CA GLY A 297 2.96 17.12 15.08
C GLY A 297 2.29 18.07 16.06
N ASN A 298 1.48 17.50 16.95
CA ASN A 298 0.71 18.29 17.90
C ASN A 298 1.36 18.31 19.28
N ILE A 299 1.05 19.37 20.02
CA ILE A 299 1.40 19.50 21.44
C ILE A 299 0.11 19.71 22.21
N GLU A 300 -0.24 18.74 23.04
CA GLU A 300 -1.52 18.63 23.74
C GLU A 300 -1.32 18.77 25.26
N ASN A 301 -2.34 19.34 25.94
CA ASN A 301 -2.35 19.54 27.40
C ASN A 301 -3.48 18.75 28.02
#